data_2db582772da1cb535722c9f4a51a0180
#
_entry.id   2db582772da1cb535722c9f4a51a0180
#
_cell.length_a   1.000
_cell.length_b   1.000
_cell.length_c   1.000
_cell.angle_alpha   90.00
_cell.angle_beta   90.00
_cell.angle_gamma   90.00
#
_symmetry.space_group_name_H-M   'P 1'
#
loop_
_entity.id
_entity.type
_entity.pdbx_description
1 polymer ?
#
loop_
_entity_poly.entity_id
_entity_poly.type
_entity_poly.pdbx_seq_one_letter_code
_entity_poly.pdbx_strand_id
1 'polypeptide(L)'
;MVGAKSITIANRSLDRALELVMSISDGKASASSFESLDKPYDIIINATSAGLTNSELPIPDVIFAKGSLAYDMMYGRETPFMAQARRNGSRVADGLGMLVEQAAEAFYLWRGVRPETQPVIEMVRAL
;
A
#
# COMPACT_ATOMS: atom_id res chain seq x y z
N MET A 1 0.51 -15.12 -9.04
CA MET A 1 0.41 -13.88 -9.85
C MET A 1 -0.90 -13.20 -9.52
N VAL A 2 -0.87 -11.93 -9.18
CA VAL A 2 -2.10 -11.16 -8.94
C VAL A 2 -2.72 -10.81 -10.29
N GLY A 3 -3.96 -11.21 -10.52
CA GLY A 3 -4.67 -11.01 -11.79
C GLY A 3 -5.22 -9.59 -11.98
N ALA A 4 -4.44 -8.54 -11.68
CA ALA A 4 -4.86 -7.17 -11.92
C ALA A 4 -5.06 -6.90 -13.42
N LYS A 5 -6.15 -6.20 -13.76
CA LYS A 5 -6.43 -5.79 -15.14
C LYS A 5 -5.55 -4.62 -15.57
N SER A 6 -5.27 -3.71 -14.65
CA SER A 6 -4.39 -2.55 -14.85
C SER A 6 -3.71 -2.16 -13.55
N ILE A 7 -2.52 -1.57 -13.65
CA ILE A 7 -1.74 -1.04 -12.54
C ILE A 7 -1.34 0.38 -12.91
N THR A 8 -1.60 1.34 -12.03
CA THR A 8 -1.08 2.70 -12.16
C THR A 8 -0.04 2.93 -11.09
N ILE A 9 1.15 3.31 -11.50
CA ILE A 9 2.26 3.66 -10.60
C ILE A 9 2.33 5.18 -10.55
N ALA A 10 2.03 5.74 -9.39
CA ALA A 10 2.11 7.17 -9.14
C ALA A 10 3.30 7.51 -8.25
N ASN A 11 4.00 8.55 -8.62
CA ASN A 11 5.14 9.06 -7.84
C ASN A 11 5.18 10.59 -7.94
N ARG A 12 5.81 11.23 -6.96
CA ARG A 12 6.09 12.68 -6.99
C ARG A 12 6.86 13.06 -8.26
N SER A 13 7.87 12.25 -8.62
CA SER A 13 8.59 12.37 -9.88
C SER A 13 7.98 11.42 -10.91
N LEU A 14 7.37 11.98 -11.94
CA LEU A 14 6.80 11.20 -13.05
C LEU A 14 7.87 10.36 -13.76
N ASP A 15 9.09 10.89 -13.92
CA ASP A 15 10.19 10.18 -14.57
C ASP A 15 10.52 8.86 -13.88
N ARG A 16 10.55 8.84 -12.53
CA ARG A 16 10.77 7.61 -11.77
C ARG A 16 9.64 6.60 -11.94
N ALA A 17 8.40 7.07 -12.01
CA ALA A 17 7.26 6.20 -12.27
C ALA A 17 7.34 5.59 -13.68
N LEU A 18 7.73 6.39 -14.68
CA LEU A 18 7.95 5.92 -16.05
C LEU A 18 9.07 4.89 -16.13
N GLU A 19 10.21 5.13 -15.50
CA GLU A 19 11.33 4.16 -15.45
C GLU A 19 10.86 2.81 -14.89
N LEU A 20 10.09 2.83 -13.80
CA LEU A 20 9.57 1.62 -13.19
C LEU A 20 8.58 0.89 -14.12
N VAL A 21 7.67 1.62 -14.75
CA VAL A 21 6.72 1.04 -15.71
C VAL A 21 7.46 0.42 -16.90
N MET A 22 8.49 1.07 -17.41
CA MET A 22 9.31 0.54 -18.51
C MET A 22 10.06 -0.74 -18.12
N SER A 23 10.39 -0.91 -16.84
CA SER A 23 11.02 -2.16 -16.36
C SER A 23 10.03 -3.33 -16.23
N ILE A 24 8.73 -3.04 -16.24
CA ILE A 24 7.65 -4.04 -16.14
C ILE A 24 7.11 -4.30 -17.55
N SER A 25 7.49 -5.39 -18.17
CA SER A 25 7.20 -5.67 -19.59
C SER A 25 5.80 -6.21 -19.88
N ASP A 26 4.80 -5.99 -19.03
CA ASP A 26 3.50 -6.66 -19.19
C ASP A 26 2.39 -5.82 -19.88
N GLY A 27 2.67 -4.58 -20.24
CA GLY A 27 1.73 -3.68 -20.95
C GLY A 27 0.50 -3.25 -20.16
N LYS A 28 0.36 -3.68 -18.89
CA LYS A 28 -0.76 -3.34 -18.01
C LYS A 28 -0.43 -2.19 -17.06
N ALA A 29 0.83 -1.81 -16.96
CA ALA A 29 1.31 -0.77 -16.09
C ALA A 29 1.33 0.58 -16.80
N SER A 30 0.89 1.61 -16.10
CA SER A 30 0.95 3.02 -16.53
C SER A 30 1.55 3.88 -15.42
N ALA A 31 2.17 4.99 -15.81
CA ALA A 31 2.74 5.95 -14.88
C ALA A 31 1.86 7.21 -14.77
N SER A 32 1.85 7.82 -13.58
CA SER A 32 1.15 9.08 -13.32
C SER A 32 1.92 9.91 -12.29
N SER A 33 1.74 11.23 -12.33
CA SER A 33 2.00 12.06 -11.14
C SER A 33 0.86 11.86 -10.14
N PHE A 34 1.06 12.30 -8.88
CA PHE A 34 -0.01 12.21 -7.89
C PHE A 34 -1.23 13.02 -8.28
N GLU A 35 -1.02 14.24 -8.75
CA GLU A 35 -2.07 15.20 -9.09
C GLU A 35 -2.85 14.81 -10.35
N SER A 36 -2.27 14.01 -11.21
CA SER A 36 -2.89 13.57 -12.48
C SER A 36 -3.76 12.31 -12.34
N LEU A 37 -3.87 11.77 -11.14
CA LEU A 37 -4.77 10.66 -10.87
C LEU A 37 -6.23 11.17 -10.93
N ASP A 38 -7.04 10.60 -11.80
CA ASP A 38 -8.37 11.14 -12.16
C ASP A 38 -9.52 10.13 -12.07
N LYS A 39 -9.27 8.93 -11.62
CA LYS A 39 -10.26 7.85 -11.57
C LYS A 39 -10.16 7.03 -10.27
N PRO A 40 -11.26 6.35 -9.89
CA PRO A 40 -11.24 5.45 -8.74
C PRO A 40 -10.45 4.16 -9.04
N TYR A 41 -9.89 3.58 -7.98
CA TYR A 41 -9.19 2.31 -8.00
C TYR A 41 -9.82 1.34 -7.00
N ASP A 42 -9.76 0.05 -7.29
CA ASP A 42 -10.25 -1.00 -6.38
C ASP A 42 -9.32 -1.19 -5.18
N ILE A 43 -8.00 -1.05 -5.43
CA ILE A 43 -6.95 -1.17 -4.41
C ILE A 43 -5.96 -0.02 -4.60
N ILE A 44 -5.68 0.69 -3.52
CA ILE A 44 -4.69 1.77 -3.47
C ILE A 44 -3.64 1.38 -2.43
N ILE A 45 -2.36 1.32 -2.82
CA ILE A 45 -1.25 0.96 -1.95
C ILE A 45 -0.34 2.16 -1.78
N ASN A 46 -0.19 2.63 -0.54
CA ASN A 46 0.80 3.66 -0.20
C ASN A 46 2.12 2.99 0.21
N ALA A 47 3.08 3.03 -0.70
CA ALA A 47 4.45 2.57 -0.47
C ALA A 47 5.45 3.74 -0.37
N THR A 48 4.96 4.96 -0.16
CA THR A 48 5.80 6.16 -0.01
C THR A 48 6.35 6.28 1.41
N SER A 49 7.37 7.10 1.60
CA SER A 49 7.90 7.46 2.91
C SER A 49 7.12 8.56 3.64
N ALA A 50 6.03 9.07 3.07
CA ALA A 50 5.24 10.17 3.63
C ALA A 50 4.71 9.86 5.05
N GLY A 51 4.37 8.61 5.31
CA GLY A 51 3.93 8.17 6.64
C GLY A 51 5.00 8.30 7.73
N LEU A 52 6.27 8.26 7.38
CA LEU A 52 7.38 8.44 8.34
C LEU A 52 7.41 9.86 8.91
N THR A 53 7.11 10.86 8.07
CA THR A 53 7.10 12.28 8.44
C THR A 53 5.70 12.80 8.75
N ASN A 54 4.68 11.95 8.73
CA ASN A 54 3.27 12.32 8.85
C ASN A 54 2.84 13.36 7.80
N SER A 55 3.44 13.31 6.62
CA SER A 55 3.16 14.22 5.51
C SER A 55 1.95 13.77 4.71
N GLU A 56 1.15 14.73 4.27
CA GLU A 56 0.08 14.49 3.30
C GLU A 56 0.66 14.24 1.91
N LEU A 57 -0.01 13.39 1.15
CA LEU A 57 0.27 13.19 -0.26
C LEU A 57 -0.70 14.04 -1.09
N PRO A 58 -0.24 14.71 -2.16
CA PRO A 58 -1.09 15.51 -3.04
C PRO A 58 -1.88 14.62 -4.00
N ILE A 59 -2.61 13.64 -3.47
CA ILE A 59 -3.46 12.72 -4.21
C ILE A 59 -4.90 13.16 -4.13
N PRO A 60 -5.66 13.12 -5.25
CA PRO A 60 -7.05 13.55 -5.26
C PRO A 60 -7.97 12.53 -4.62
N ASP A 61 -9.04 12.99 -4.00
CA ASP A 61 -10.03 12.14 -3.31
C ASP A 61 -10.72 11.14 -4.27
N VAL A 62 -10.79 11.46 -5.55
CA VAL A 62 -11.46 10.63 -6.56
C VAL A 62 -10.87 9.22 -6.68
N ILE A 63 -9.61 9.01 -6.29
CA ILE A 63 -8.98 7.68 -6.36
C ILE A 63 -9.58 6.68 -5.37
N PHE A 64 -10.22 7.18 -4.29
CA PHE A 64 -10.84 6.36 -3.25
C PHE A 64 -12.31 6.10 -3.60
N ALA A 65 -12.63 4.89 -4.04
CA ALA A 65 -14.00 4.48 -4.24
C ALA A 65 -14.60 3.92 -2.94
N LYS A 66 -15.90 4.10 -2.75
CA LYS A 66 -16.61 3.46 -1.63
C LYS A 66 -16.41 1.94 -1.68
N GLY A 67 -15.91 1.37 -0.58
CA GLY A 67 -15.64 -0.06 -0.48
C GLY A 67 -14.33 -0.52 -1.11
N SER A 68 -13.55 0.37 -1.74
CA SER A 68 -12.18 0.06 -2.17
C SER A 68 -11.28 -0.25 -0.97
N LEU A 69 -10.12 -0.82 -1.22
CA LEU A 69 -9.12 -1.09 -0.20
C LEU A 69 -7.95 -0.09 -0.32
N ALA A 70 -7.73 0.68 0.71
CA ALA A 70 -6.53 1.51 0.87
C ALA A 70 -5.57 0.81 1.85
N TYR A 71 -4.41 0.43 1.35
CA TYR A 71 -3.37 -0.26 2.11
C TYR A 71 -2.18 0.68 2.33
N ASP A 72 -1.84 0.95 3.57
CA ASP A 72 -0.62 1.70 3.91
C ASP A 72 0.44 0.73 4.43
N MET A 73 1.65 0.79 3.90
CA MET A 73 2.76 -0.03 4.39
C MET A 73 3.23 0.37 5.79
N MET A 74 2.84 1.54 6.28
CA MET A 74 3.05 1.97 7.66
C MET A 74 2.10 1.25 8.62
N TYR A 75 2.50 1.14 9.90
CA TYR A 75 1.67 0.59 10.97
C TYR A 75 1.90 1.35 12.28
N GLY A 76 1.07 1.07 13.29
CA GLY A 76 1.20 1.62 14.64
C GLY A 76 0.56 3.00 14.85
N ARG A 77 0.12 3.65 13.80
CA ARG A 77 -0.62 4.92 13.86
C ARG A 77 -1.43 5.14 12.59
N GLU A 78 -2.45 5.99 12.67
CA GLU A 78 -3.17 6.45 11.49
C GLU A 78 -2.31 7.49 10.74
N THR A 79 -2.09 7.25 9.45
CA THR A 79 -1.39 8.20 8.57
C THR A 79 -2.39 9.13 7.89
N PRO A 80 -1.96 10.31 7.36
CA PRO A 80 -2.83 11.16 6.55
C PRO A 80 -3.48 10.43 5.37
N PHE A 81 -2.76 9.50 4.73
CA PHE A 81 -3.30 8.66 3.66
C PHE A 81 -4.48 7.79 4.14
N MET A 82 -4.32 7.11 5.29
CA MET A 82 -5.38 6.29 5.87
C MET A 82 -6.61 7.14 6.23
N ALA A 83 -6.38 8.32 6.82
CA ALA A 83 -7.46 9.25 7.18
C ALA A 83 -8.21 9.74 5.94
N GLN A 84 -7.51 10.10 4.86
CA GLN A 84 -8.12 10.50 3.60
C GLN A 84 -8.94 9.37 2.98
N ALA A 85 -8.39 8.15 2.93
CA ALA A 85 -9.09 6.98 2.41
C ALA A 85 -10.39 6.71 3.18
N ARG A 86 -10.32 6.77 4.51
CA ARG A 86 -11.47 6.51 5.39
C ARG A 86 -12.58 7.56 5.19
N ARG A 87 -12.22 8.85 5.08
CA ARG A 87 -13.20 9.92 4.79
C ARG A 87 -13.93 9.71 3.46
N ASN A 88 -13.30 9.07 2.49
CA ASN A 88 -13.86 8.79 1.17
C ASN A 88 -14.54 7.41 1.06
N GLY A 89 -14.71 6.69 2.17
CA GLY A 89 -15.45 5.44 2.22
C GLY A 89 -14.66 4.19 1.82
N SER A 90 -13.33 4.28 1.70
CA SER A 90 -12.48 3.12 1.51
C SER A 90 -12.31 2.33 2.81
N ARG A 91 -12.15 1.02 2.68
CA ARG A 91 -11.62 0.19 3.77
C ARG A 91 -10.12 0.47 3.89
N VAL A 92 -9.61 0.47 5.12
CA VAL A 92 -8.21 0.77 5.39
C VAL A 92 -7.53 -0.43 6.04
N ALA A 93 -6.34 -0.77 5.57
CA ALA A 93 -5.46 -1.75 6.18
C ALA A 93 -4.05 -1.18 6.31
N ASP A 94 -3.36 -1.55 7.38
CA ASP A 94 -1.98 -1.14 7.67
C ASP A 94 -0.96 -2.25 7.38
N GLY A 95 0.33 -1.92 7.46
CA GLY A 95 1.43 -2.81 7.14
C GLY A 95 1.80 -3.81 8.23
N LEU A 96 1.10 -3.86 9.38
CA LEU A 96 1.46 -4.75 10.48
C LEU A 96 1.41 -6.22 10.07
N GLY A 97 0.34 -6.64 9.38
CA GLY A 97 0.21 -8.01 8.89
C GLY A 97 1.38 -8.39 7.98
N MET A 98 1.75 -7.52 7.05
CA MET A 98 2.89 -7.74 6.16
C MET A 98 4.19 -7.89 6.95
N LEU A 99 4.43 -7.06 7.95
CA LEU A 99 5.62 -7.12 8.79
C LEU A 99 5.73 -8.47 9.51
N VAL A 100 4.66 -8.94 10.10
CA VAL A 100 4.64 -10.19 10.85
C VAL A 100 4.75 -11.40 9.93
N GLU A 101 4.05 -11.39 8.80
CA GLU A 101 4.09 -12.50 7.84
C GLU A 101 5.48 -12.64 7.18
N GLN A 102 6.14 -11.54 6.83
CA GLN A 102 7.50 -11.60 6.30
C GLN A 102 8.50 -12.15 7.33
N ALA A 103 8.35 -11.79 8.61
CA ALA A 103 9.18 -12.31 9.69
C ALA A 103 8.96 -13.81 9.87
N ALA A 104 7.71 -14.27 9.80
CA ALA A 104 7.38 -15.69 9.87
C ALA A 104 7.98 -16.49 8.71
N GLU A 105 7.95 -15.93 7.50
CA GLU A 105 8.57 -16.55 6.33
C GLU A 105 10.10 -16.64 6.47
N ALA A 106 10.75 -15.57 6.91
CA ALA A 106 12.18 -15.58 7.18
C ALA A 106 12.55 -16.62 8.24
N PHE A 107 11.79 -16.71 9.33
CA PHE A 107 11.98 -17.71 10.37
C PHE A 107 11.84 -19.14 9.81
N TYR A 108 10.84 -19.37 8.97
CA TYR A 108 10.63 -20.64 8.30
C TYR A 108 11.84 -21.04 7.44
N LEU A 109 12.37 -20.11 6.64
CA LEU A 109 13.55 -20.36 5.81
C LEU A 109 14.79 -20.69 6.64
N TRP A 110 14.94 -20.08 7.82
CA TRP A 110 16.11 -20.31 8.68
C TRP A 110 15.99 -21.55 9.56
N ARG A 111 14.77 -21.87 10.01
CA ARG A 111 14.55 -22.88 11.06
C ARG A 111 13.68 -24.07 10.60
N GLY A 112 13.08 -24.01 9.42
CA GLY A 112 12.20 -25.06 8.90
C GLY A 112 10.85 -25.16 9.60
N VAL A 113 10.51 -24.24 10.50
CA VAL A 113 9.25 -24.20 11.25
C VAL A 113 8.57 -22.86 10.98
N ARG A 114 7.30 -22.90 10.56
CA ARG A 114 6.51 -21.69 10.37
C ARG A 114 5.76 -21.37 11.67
N PRO A 115 6.05 -20.22 12.33
CA PRO A 115 5.32 -19.81 13.52
C PRO A 115 3.90 -19.34 13.18
N GLU A 116 3.00 -19.42 14.16
CA GLU A 116 1.68 -18.79 14.04
C GLU A 116 1.80 -17.28 14.11
N THR A 117 1.20 -16.58 13.15
CA THR A 117 1.31 -15.13 12.99
C THR A 117 0.21 -14.36 13.70
N GLN A 118 -1.01 -14.90 13.74
CA GLN A 118 -2.17 -14.21 14.28
C GLN A 118 -1.99 -13.77 15.75
N PRO A 119 -1.49 -14.62 16.68
CA PRO A 119 -1.25 -14.19 18.06
C PRO A 119 -0.22 -13.05 18.17
N VAL A 120 0.78 -13.05 17.29
CA VAL A 120 1.81 -11.99 17.25
C VAL A 120 1.21 -10.67 16.78
N ILE A 121 0.37 -10.70 15.73
CA ILE A 121 -0.32 -9.52 15.23
C ILE A 121 -1.20 -8.91 16.33
N GLU A 122 -1.97 -9.72 17.03
CA GLU A 122 -2.84 -9.28 18.12
C GLU A 122 -2.04 -8.66 19.28
N MET A 123 -0.93 -9.30 19.65
CA MET A 123 -0.05 -8.79 20.70
C MET A 123 0.56 -7.44 20.34
N VAL A 124 1.07 -7.28 19.12
CA VAL A 124 1.67 -6.02 18.67
C VAL A 124 0.63 -4.91 18.55
N ARG A 125 -0.60 -5.22 18.14
CA ARG A 125 -1.70 -4.24 18.10
C ARG A 125 -2.12 -3.75 19.49
N ALA A 126 -1.90 -4.55 20.52
CA ALA A 126 -2.23 -4.21 21.91
C ALA A 126 -1.16 -3.32 22.60
N LEU A 127 0.02 -3.19 22.00
CA LEU A 127 1.08 -2.31 22.50
C LEU A 127 0.75 -0.83 22.28
#